data_8c72f155eb565b3dc22921ad8435008e
#
_entry.id   8c72f155eb565b3dc22921ad8435008e
#
_cell.length_a   1.000
_cell.length_b   1.000
_cell.length_c   1.000
_cell.angle_alpha   90.00
_cell.angle_beta   90.00
_cell.angle_gamma   90.00
#
_symmetry.space_group_name_H-M   'P 1'
#
loop_
_entity.id
_entity.type
_entity.pdbx_description
1 polymer ?
#
loop_
_entity_poly.entity_id
_entity_poly.type
_entity_poly.pdbx_seq_one_letter_code
_entity_poly.pdbx_strand_id
1 'polypeptide(L)'
;MDRKHAKNVLNDLLVVIFNQILSIEAEALRKQGVTLSMSEVHVLEAIMKTEEPNMGSVAKRLRITIGTLTTAINTLVKKGFVTRIKDPLDKRKVLLKLTPKATPVMHIHDQFHEDMISTVIKDLHIDQNEALIQSLESLSTYFREKF
;
A
#
# COMPACT_ATOMS: atom_id res chain seq x y z
N MET A 1 17.17 -26.59 11.97
CA MET A 1 15.84 -26.41 11.30
C MET A 1 15.94 -26.99 9.88
N ASP A 2 14.96 -27.80 9.52
CA ASP A 2 14.94 -28.39 8.18
C ASP A 2 14.56 -27.34 7.12
N ARG A 3 15.24 -27.40 5.96
CA ARG A 3 14.99 -26.51 4.82
C ARG A 3 13.53 -26.54 4.33
N LYS A 4 12.91 -27.72 4.43
CA LYS A 4 11.49 -27.89 4.06
C LYS A 4 10.57 -27.10 5.00
N HIS A 5 10.84 -27.15 6.30
CA HIS A 5 10.09 -26.38 7.29
C HIS A 5 10.25 -24.87 7.04
N ALA A 6 11.49 -24.40 6.83
CA ALA A 6 11.74 -22.99 6.52
C ALA A 6 10.99 -22.51 5.26
N LYS A 7 10.95 -23.33 4.19
CA LYS A 7 10.16 -23.02 2.98
C LYS A 7 8.67 -22.89 3.28
N ASN A 8 8.11 -23.77 4.09
CA ASN A 8 6.70 -23.72 4.46
C ASN A 8 6.39 -22.45 5.24
N VAL A 9 7.19 -22.10 6.24
CA VAL A 9 7.02 -20.85 7.01
C VAL A 9 7.08 -19.62 6.12
N LEU A 10 8.04 -19.55 5.21
CA LEU A 10 8.15 -18.44 4.27
C LEU A 10 6.97 -18.37 3.30
N ASN A 11 6.49 -19.52 2.80
CA ASN A 11 5.31 -19.57 1.96
C ASN A 11 4.06 -19.08 2.71
N ASP A 12 3.86 -19.54 3.94
CA ASP A 12 2.73 -19.11 4.74
C ASP A 12 2.79 -17.61 5.00
N LEU A 13 3.94 -17.07 5.35
CA LEU A 13 4.11 -15.63 5.60
C LEU A 13 3.94 -14.80 4.33
N LEU A 14 4.66 -15.13 3.27
CA LEU A 14 4.75 -14.29 2.07
C LEU A 14 3.56 -14.45 1.11
N VAL A 15 2.81 -15.53 1.21
CA VAL A 15 1.68 -15.82 0.32
C VAL A 15 0.36 -15.88 1.08
N VAL A 16 0.24 -16.79 2.04
CA VAL A 16 -1.03 -17.04 2.73
C VAL A 16 -1.40 -15.86 3.63
N ILE A 17 -0.52 -15.48 4.54
CA ILE A 17 -0.76 -14.40 5.51
C ILE A 17 -0.89 -13.06 4.81
N PHE A 18 -0.06 -12.78 3.80
CA PHE A 18 -0.16 -11.55 3.02
C PHE A 18 -1.55 -11.38 2.38
N ASN A 19 -2.07 -12.40 1.71
CA ASN A 19 -3.41 -12.35 1.13
C ASN A 19 -4.51 -12.25 2.18
N GLN A 20 -4.34 -12.92 3.31
CA GLN A 20 -5.28 -12.85 4.43
C GLN A 20 -5.34 -11.44 5.02
N ILE A 21 -4.21 -10.79 5.21
CA ILE A 21 -4.14 -9.40 5.70
C ILE A 21 -4.88 -8.45 4.75
N LEU A 22 -4.68 -8.57 3.45
CA LEU A 22 -5.41 -7.76 2.47
C LEU A 22 -6.92 -7.92 2.58
N SER A 23 -7.40 -9.15 2.77
CA SER A 23 -8.83 -9.44 2.94
C SER A 23 -9.39 -8.87 4.24
N ILE A 24 -8.64 -8.99 5.34
CA ILE A 24 -9.02 -8.45 6.65
C ILE A 24 -9.10 -6.92 6.58
N GLU A 25 -8.12 -6.27 5.95
CA GLU A 25 -8.14 -4.82 5.77
C GLU A 25 -9.32 -4.37 4.92
N ALA A 26 -9.58 -5.02 3.79
CA ALA A 26 -10.71 -4.69 2.92
C ALA A 26 -12.04 -4.74 3.69
N GLU A 27 -12.23 -5.75 4.53
CA GLU A 27 -13.43 -5.87 5.34
C GLU A 27 -13.50 -4.79 6.43
N ALA A 28 -12.39 -4.50 7.11
CA ALA A 28 -12.33 -3.46 8.13
C ALA A 28 -12.66 -2.07 7.56
N LEU A 29 -12.13 -1.73 6.41
CA LEU A 29 -12.40 -0.46 5.73
C LEU A 29 -13.88 -0.39 5.28
N ARG A 30 -14.41 -1.48 4.74
CA ARG A 30 -15.82 -1.56 4.34
C ARG A 30 -16.78 -1.36 5.51
N LYS A 31 -16.49 -1.93 6.67
CA LYS A 31 -17.28 -1.72 7.90
C LYS A 31 -17.29 -0.27 8.37
N GLN A 32 -16.28 0.51 8.04
CA GLN A 32 -16.20 1.94 8.32
C GLN A 32 -16.76 2.82 7.19
N GLY A 33 -17.44 2.24 6.22
CA GLY A 33 -18.11 2.96 5.14
C GLY A 33 -17.23 3.28 3.93
N VAL A 34 -16.02 2.72 3.85
CA VAL A 34 -15.17 2.87 2.66
C VAL A 34 -15.72 1.98 1.54
N THR A 35 -16.06 2.60 0.40
CA THR A 35 -16.63 1.92 -0.77
C THR A 35 -15.58 1.61 -1.84
N LEU A 36 -14.35 2.05 -1.66
CA LEU A 36 -13.24 1.81 -2.57
C LEU A 36 -12.71 0.38 -2.43
N SER A 37 -12.23 -0.19 -3.53
CA SER A 37 -11.45 -1.43 -3.50
C SER A 37 -10.08 -1.18 -2.85
N MET A 38 -9.43 -2.24 -2.38
CA MET A 38 -8.06 -2.12 -1.85
C MET A 38 -7.07 -1.61 -2.90
N SER A 39 -7.22 -2.00 -4.15
CA SER A 39 -6.40 -1.44 -5.25
C SER A 39 -6.58 0.06 -5.39
N GLU A 40 -7.80 0.56 -5.30
CA GLU A 40 -8.08 2.00 -5.33
C GLU A 40 -7.49 2.72 -4.11
N VAL A 41 -7.60 2.15 -2.91
CA VAL A 41 -6.98 2.70 -1.68
C VAL A 41 -5.46 2.77 -1.82
N HIS A 42 -4.83 1.73 -2.39
CA HIS A 42 -3.38 1.73 -2.63
C HIS A 42 -2.94 2.77 -3.67
N VAL A 43 -3.78 3.07 -4.66
CA VAL A 43 -3.52 4.19 -5.59
C VAL A 43 -3.54 5.53 -4.85
N LEU A 44 -4.51 5.77 -3.99
CA LEU A 44 -4.57 6.98 -3.16
C LEU A 44 -3.32 7.10 -2.27
N GLU A 45 -2.91 6.02 -1.63
CA GLU A 45 -1.71 5.99 -0.80
C GLU A 45 -0.45 6.30 -1.61
N ALA A 46 -0.32 5.72 -2.80
CA ALA A 46 0.82 5.98 -3.69
C ALA A 46 0.90 7.45 -4.13
N ILE A 47 -0.24 8.08 -4.40
CA ILE A 47 -0.30 9.52 -4.71
C ILE A 47 0.18 10.33 -3.49
N MET A 48 -0.32 10.00 -2.31
CA MET A 48 0.04 10.70 -1.08
C MET A 48 1.53 10.60 -0.75
N LYS A 49 2.14 9.43 -0.95
CA LYS A 49 3.54 9.14 -0.62
C LYS A 49 4.55 9.52 -1.70
N THR A 50 4.10 9.91 -2.89
CA THR A 50 4.98 10.31 -3.99
C THR A 50 5.17 11.83 -3.95
N GLU A 51 6.42 12.28 -3.93
CA GLU A 51 6.76 13.71 -3.81
C GLU A 51 6.22 14.54 -4.98
N GLU A 52 6.45 14.08 -6.21
CA GLU A 52 5.86 14.65 -7.42
C GLU A 52 4.92 13.63 -8.08
N PRO A 53 3.66 13.54 -7.65
CA PRO A 53 2.75 12.48 -8.07
C PRO A 53 2.18 12.75 -9.47
N ASN A 54 2.94 12.38 -10.49
CA ASN A 54 2.47 12.31 -11.87
C ASN A 54 2.13 10.86 -12.27
N MET A 55 1.59 10.64 -13.45
CA MET A 55 1.19 9.31 -13.90
C MET A 55 2.37 8.33 -13.93
N GLY A 56 3.54 8.77 -14.41
CA GLY A 56 4.74 7.93 -14.47
C GLY A 56 5.30 7.57 -13.10
N SER A 57 5.44 8.54 -12.20
CA SER A 57 6.01 8.31 -10.86
C SER A 57 5.10 7.43 -9.98
N VAL A 58 3.80 7.62 -10.06
CA VAL A 58 2.83 6.82 -9.31
C VAL A 58 2.76 5.38 -9.87
N ALA A 59 2.72 5.22 -11.19
CA ALA A 59 2.76 3.90 -11.83
C ALA A 59 4.02 3.12 -11.45
N LYS A 60 5.17 3.79 -11.43
CA LYS A 60 6.44 3.21 -11.01
C LYS A 60 6.42 2.75 -9.56
N ARG A 61 5.90 3.58 -8.66
CA ARG A 61 5.75 3.22 -7.24
C ARG A 61 4.88 1.98 -7.04
N LEU A 62 3.77 1.91 -7.76
CA LEU A 62 2.83 0.79 -7.71
C LEU A 62 3.27 -0.43 -8.52
N ARG A 63 4.32 -0.31 -9.34
CA ARG A 63 4.80 -1.36 -10.25
C ARG A 63 3.72 -1.84 -11.21
N ILE A 64 2.96 -0.92 -11.75
CA ILE A 64 1.92 -1.15 -12.77
C ILE A 64 2.20 -0.32 -14.02
N THR A 65 1.55 -0.65 -15.10
CA THR A 65 1.63 0.13 -16.34
C THR A 65 0.88 1.46 -16.20
N ILE A 66 1.26 2.45 -16.99
CA ILE A 66 0.55 3.74 -17.05
C ILE A 66 -0.89 3.52 -17.51
N GLY A 67 -1.13 2.57 -18.43
CA GLY A 67 -2.49 2.22 -18.88
C GLY A 67 -3.37 1.69 -17.74
N THR A 68 -2.86 0.80 -16.91
CA THR A 68 -3.57 0.31 -15.72
C THR A 68 -3.85 1.44 -14.74
N LEU A 69 -2.86 2.30 -14.47
CA LEU A 69 -3.04 3.46 -13.61
C LEU A 69 -4.08 4.43 -14.17
N THR A 70 -4.07 4.68 -15.47
CA THR A 70 -5.03 5.57 -16.14
C THR A 70 -6.47 5.11 -15.88
N THR A 71 -6.75 3.82 -15.99
CA THR A 71 -8.07 3.26 -15.70
C THR A 71 -8.46 3.50 -14.24
N ALA A 72 -7.56 3.23 -13.29
CA ALA A 72 -7.79 3.46 -11.87
C ALA A 72 -8.02 4.95 -11.56
N ILE A 73 -7.20 5.83 -12.11
CA ILE A 73 -7.34 7.28 -11.91
C ILE A 73 -8.65 7.82 -12.50
N ASN A 74 -9.04 7.36 -13.68
CA ASN A 74 -10.34 7.77 -14.27
C ASN A 74 -11.50 7.42 -13.33
N THR A 75 -11.48 6.24 -12.73
CA THR A 75 -12.48 5.81 -11.75
C THR A 75 -12.45 6.67 -10.49
N LEU A 76 -11.25 6.94 -9.94
CA LEU A 76 -11.09 7.75 -8.73
C LEU A 76 -11.45 9.23 -8.95
N VAL A 77 -11.17 9.78 -10.10
CA VAL A 77 -11.62 11.13 -10.49
C VAL A 77 -13.15 11.18 -10.57
N LYS A 78 -13.76 10.19 -11.22
CA LYS A 78 -15.22 10.09 -11.33
C LYS A 78 -15.90 9.97 -9.98
N LYS A 79 -15.29 9.21 -9.05
CA LYS A 79 -15.76 9.07 -7.66
C LYS A 79 -15.46 10.28 -6.77
N GLY A 80 -14.66 11.23 -7.25
CA GLY A 80 -14.35 12.47 -6.54
C GLY A 80 -13.21 12.39 -5.54
N PHE A 81 -12.35 11.37 -5.62
CA PHE A 81 -11.20 11.18 -4.70
C PHE A 81 -9.91 11.79 -5.21
N VAL A 82 -9.77 11.97 -6.52
CA VAL A 82 -8.55 12.46 -7.17
C VAL A 82 -8.91 13.57 -8.16
N THR A 83 -8.05 14.56 -8.25
CA THR A 83 -8.08 15.58 -9.33
C THR A 83 -6.78 15.52 -10.11
N ARG A 84 -6.87 15.85 -11.41
CA ARG A 84 -5.72 16.07 -12.28
C ARG A 84 -5.44 17.55 -12.35
N ILE A 85 -4.19 17.94 -12.13
CA ILE A 85 -3.74 19.33 -12.20
C ILE A 85 -2.60 19.40 -13.21
N LYS A 86 -2.67 20.33 -14.16
CA LYS A 86 -1.54 20.59 -15.05
C LYS A 86 -0.41 21.23 -14.25
N ASP A 87 0.81 20.72 -14.44
CA ASP A 87 2.00 21.31 -13.82
C ASP A 87 2.16 22.74 -14.37
N PRO A 88 2.24 23.77 -13.48
CA PRO A 88 2.43 25.15 -13.92
C PRO A 88 3.76 25.39 -14.64
N LEU A 89 4.77 24.57 -14.38
CA LEU A 89 6.11 24.69 -14.97
C LEU A 89 6.28 23.87 -16.26
N ASP A 90 5.53 22.77 -16.40
CA ASP A 90 5.55 21.91 -17.60
C ASP A 90 4.12 21.41 -17.90
N LYS A 91 3.47 22.05 -18.87
CA LYS A 91 2.10 21.72 -19.29
C LYS A 91 1.94 20.29 -19.85
N ARG A 92 3.04 19.58 -20.11
CA ARG A 92 3.04 18.17 -20.54
C ARG A 92 2.85 17.20 -19.36
N LYS A 93 3.16 17.66 -18.14
CA LYS A 93 3.01 16.86 -16.92
C LYS A 93 1.65 17.10 -16.29
N VAL A 94 1.00 16.01 -15.93
CA VAL A 94 -0.25 16.02 -15.16
C VAL A 94 0.07 15.53 -13.76
N LEU A 95 -0.14 16.40 -12.78
CA LEU A 95 -0.01 16.06 -11.36
C LEU A 95 -1.34 15.49 -10.86
N LEU A 96 -1.25 14.49 -10.01
CA LEU A 96 -2.40 13.90 -9.34
C LEU A 96 -2.49 14.47 -7.93
N LYS A 97 -3.69 14.87 -7.54
CA LYS A 97 -3.95 15.43 -6.21
C LYS A 97 -5.13 14.73 -5.57
N LEU A 98 -4.96 14.36 -4.29
CA LEU A 98 -6.06 13.87 -3.49
C LEU A 98 -7.04 15.01 -3.16
N THR A 99 -8.32 14.71 -3.20
CA THR A 99 -9.36 15.61 -2.72
C THR A 99 -9.57 15.43 -1.21
N PRO A 100 -10.24 16.38 -0.53
CA PRO A 100 -10.60 16.20 0.89
C PRO A 100 -11.41 14.93 1.18
N LYS A 101 -12.11 14.38 0.19
CA LYS A 101 -12.85 13.11 0.29
C LYS A 101 -11.94 11.91 0.56
N ALA A 102 -10.67 11.95 0.12
CA ALA A 102 -9.69 10.90 0.36
C ALA A 102 -9.13 10.90 1.79
N THR A 103 -9.15 12.02 2.49
CA THR A 103 -8.55 12.15 3.82
C THR A 103 -9.08 11.14 4.84
N PRO A 104 -10.40 10.96 5.03
CA PRO A 104 -10.90 9.96 5.97
C PRO A 104 -10.54 8.52 5.54
N VAL A 105 -10.50 8.22 4.25
CA VAL A 105 -10.09 6.89 3.76
C VAL A 105 -8.64 6.61 4.13
N MET A 106 -7.74 7.55 3.91
CA MET A 106 -6.33 7.42 4.27
C MET A 106 -6.14 7.29 5.78
N HIS A 107 -6.89 8.04 6.57
CA HIS A 107 -6.83 7.93 8.03
C HIS A 107 -7.26 6.54 8.52
N ILE A 108 -8.36 5.99 8.00
CA ILE A 108 -8.84 4.64 8.33
C ILE A 108 -7.80 3.59 7.93
N HIS A 109 -7.22 3.70 6.74
CA HIS A 109 -6.18 2.82 6.25
C HIS A 109 -4.93 2.83 7.15
N ASP A 110 -4.42 4.01 7.47
CA ASP A 110 -3.26 4.18 8.35
C ASP A 110 -3.54 3.64 9.76
N GLN A 111 -4.71 3.90 10.30
CA GLN A 111 -5.11 3.41 11.62
C GLN A 111 -5.20 1.88 11.65
N PHE A 112 -5.71 1.25 10.60
CA PHE A 112 -5.73 -0.21 10.50
C PHE A 112 -4.31 -0.79 10.59
N HIS A 113 -3.36 -0.23 9.84
CA HIS A 113 -1.97 -0.69 9.87
C HIS A 113 -1.32 -0.45 11.24
N GLU A 114 -1.52 0.70 11.83
CA GLU A 114 -1.00 1.03 13.16
C GLU A 114 -1.53 0.06 14.22
N ASP A 115 -2.81 -0.18 14.24
CA ASP A 115 -3.46 -1.09 15.21
C ASP A 115 -2.97 -2.53 15.02
N MET A 116 -2.85 -3.00 13.77
CA MET A 116 -2.35 -4.33 13.46
C MET A 116 -0.91 -4.50 13.94
N ILE A 117 -0.02 -3.58 13.59
CA ILE A 117 1.41 -3.65 13.97
C ILE A 117 1.57 -3.55 15.49
N SER A 118 0.89 -2.62 16.13
CA SER A 118 0.95 -2.44 17.58
C SER A 118 0.45 -3.68 18.33
N THR A 119 -0.58 -4.34 17.83
CA THR A 119 -1.08 -5.60 18.41
C THR A 119 -0.07 -6.73 18.27
N VAL A 120 0.53 -6.89 17.09
CA VAL A 120 1.58 -7.90 16.86
C VAL A 120 2.78 -7.68 17.79
N ILE A 121 3.24 -6.44 17.93
CA ILE A 121 4.34 -6.10 18.83
C ILE A 121 3.97 -6.43 20.27
N LYS A 122 2.79 -5.99 20.73
CA LYS A 122 2.30 -6.20 22.10
C LYS A 122 2.19 -7.68 22.45
N ASP A 123 1.63 -8.48 21.55
CA ASP A 123 1.30 -9.88 21.86
C ASP A 123 2.49 -10.82 21.66
N LEU A 124 3.36 -10.53 20.70
CA LEU A 124 4.49 -11.43 20.33
C LEU A 124 5.87 -10.90 20.75
N HIS A 125 5.96 -9.66 21.23
CA HIS A 125 7.22 -9.01 21.63
C HIS A 125 8.33 -9.10 20.56
N ILE A 126 7.94 -8.99 19.29
CA ILE A 126 8.84 -9.11 18.13
C ILE A 126 9.94 -8.04 18.17
N ASP A 127 9.61 -6.85 18.63
CA ASP A 127 10.53 -5.71 18.80
C ASP A 127 11.72 -6.01 19.73
N GLN A 128 11.58 -6.98 20.63
CA GLN A 128 12.63 -7.40 21.55
C GLN A 128 13.56 -8.47 20.96
N ASN A 129 13.25 -8.99 19.77
CA ASN A 129 14.06 -10.00 19.09
C ASN A 129 14.87 -9.36 17.95
N GLU A 130 16.06 -8.84 18.30
CA GLU A 130 16.92 -8.14 17.36
C GLU A 130 17.29 -9.00 16.13
N ALA A 131 17.59 -10.29 16.35
CA ALA A 131 17.95 -11.19 15.25
C ALA A 131 16.79 -11.40 14.26
N LEU A 132 15.55 -11.46 14.76
CA LEU A 132 14.37 -11.54 13.93
C LEU A 132 14.18 -10.25 13.12
N ILE A 133 14.29 -9.09 13.76
CA ILE A 133 14.15 -7.80 13.07
C ILE A 133 15.20 -7.65 11.97
N GLN A 134 16.46 -7.95 12.24
CA GLN A 134 17.53 -7.93 11.23
C GLN A 134 17.26 -8.89 10.07
N SER A 135 16.71 -10.07 10.34
CA SER A 135 16.35 -11.04 9.30
C SER A 135 15.20 -10.52 8.42
N LEU A 136 14.20 -9.87 9.01
CA LEU A 136 13.09 -9.26 8.28
C LEU A 136 13.55 -8.06 7.44
N GLU A 137 14.46 -7.23 7.96
CA GLU A 137 15.08 -6.14 7.21
C GLU A 137 15.85 -6.66 6.01
N SER A 138 16.63 -7.72 6.18
CA SER A 138 17.39 -8.37 5.11
C SER A 138 16.45 -8.92 4.04
N LEU A 139 15.34 -9.55 4.44
CA LEU A 139 14.32 -10.04 3.51
C LEU A 139 13.67 -8.89 2.73
N SER A 140 13.33 -7.81 3.41
CA SER A 140 12.76 -6.61 2.78
C SER A 140 13.71 -5.99 1.77
N THR A 141 14.99 -5.87 2.11
CA THR A 141 16.03 -5.35 1.22
C THR A 141 16.21 -6.23 -0.01
N TYR A 142 16.25 -7.55 0.18
CA TYR A 142 16.34 -8.52 -0.91
C TYR A 142 15.23 -8.31 -1.95
N PHE A 143 13.98 -8.17 -1.50
CA PHE A 143 12.85 -7.95 -2.42
C PHE A 143 12.91 -6.59 -3.14
N ARG A 144 13.35 -5.54 -2.47
CA ARG A 144 13.51 -4.21 -3.09
C ARG A 144 14.59 -4.17 -4.17
N GLU A 145 15.68 -4.91 -3.97
CA GLU A 145 16.82 -4.92 -4.91
C GLU A 145 16.64 -5.92 -6.06
N LYS A 146 15.93 -7.02 -5.82
CA LYS A 146 15.82 -8.13 -6.78
C LYS A 146 14.63 -7.97 -7.73
N PHE A 147 13.57 -7.34 -7.28
CA PHE A 147 12.31 -7.19 -8.01
C PHE A 147 11.85 -5.74 -8.11
#